data_3c67bbb36fb20d1c3c27f260ad5c77d0
#
_entry.id   3c67bbb36fb20d1c3c27f260ad5c77d0
#
_cell.length_a   1.000
_cell.length_b   1.000
_cell.length_c   1.000
_cell.angle_alpha   90.00
_cell.angle_beta   90.00
_cell.angle_gamma   90.00
#
_symmetry.space_group_name_H-M   'P 1'
#
loop_
_entity.id
_entity.type
_entity.pdbx_description
1 polymer ?
#
loop_
_entity_poly.entity_id
_entity_poly.type
_entity_poly.pdbx_seq_one_letter_code
_entity_poly.pdbx_strand_id
1 'polypeptide(L)'
;MSPPLRRLYPLILALALSGCGDKHPPAAAAAPPAVTVAQPLPRKIVDWDEFTGRFEAVQTVELRARVSGYLEQIKFRDGQLVQKGDLLFVIDPRPFQATLDKANADLQREKTRQALAVSELKRAAQLLAARAISQEEYDTRAQAEQESQAAVASAAAAARSAALDLEFTQIRSPISGRIGDRKIDIGNLVSGGSAQSTLLATIVTRDPIYFVFDGSEADYLRYNRLALEGVRASSRDKANPVFVRLMDETTWTRKGEMDFVDNRLDPSSGTIRGRAVIPNKDDFLQPGTFGRLRLLGSGEYDALLVPDEAIASDQSHKIVMTVGEDGTVTPKPVVLGNLAYGLRVVKSGLVPTDRIIISGLTRARPGAKVTPQPGTITPAAEQ
;
A
#
# COMPACT_ATOMS: atom_id res chain seq x y z
N MET A 1 -27.86 -91.50 2.90
CA MET A 1 -27.15 -92.80 2.84
C MET A 1 -25.86 -92.65 3.59
N SER A 2 -25.90 -93.19 4.82
CA SER A 2 -24.71 -93.44 5.70
C SER A 2 -24.11 -94.79 5.28
N PRO A 3 -23.10 -95.30 5.95
CA PRO A 3 -21.88 -94.90 6.72
C PRO A 3 -20.61 -95.70 6.19
N PRO A 4 -19.64 -96.22 6.94
CA PRO A 4 -19.29 -96.11 8.36
C PRO A 4 -17.81 -95.99 8.78
N LEU A 5 -17.60 -95.67 10.07
CA LEU A 5 -16.59 -96.17 11.04
C LEU A 5 -15.41 -97.07 10.65
N ARG A 6 -14.22 -96.74 11.28
CA ARG A 6 -13.42 -97.71 12.10
C ARG A 6 -12.22 -96.96 12.70
N ARG A 7 -12.17 -96.75 14.02
CA ARG A 7 -11.54 -97.58 15.12
C ARG A 7 -10.07 -97.93 14.81
N LEU A 8 -9.08 -97.55 15.55
CA LEU A 8 -8.57 -98.19 16.77
C LEU A 8 -7.16 -97.65 17.17
N TYR A 9 -7.01 -97.27 18.35
CA TYR A 9 -6.13 -97.64 19.48
C TYR A 9 -4.74 -96.96 19.62
N PRO A 10 -4.28 -96.81 20.86
CA PRO A 10 -3.28 -95.88 21.32
C PRO A 10 -1.90 -96.51 21.47
N LEU A 11 -0.88 -95.65 21.42
CA LEU A 11 0.43 -96.05 21.96
C LEU A 11 0.97 -94.97 22.87
N ILE A 12 1.04 -95.30 24.12
CA ILE A 12 1.75 -94.65 25.18
C ILE A 12 3.22 -94.63 24.89
N LEU A 13 3.93 -93.47 24.89
CA LEU A 13 5.32 -93.44 25.20
C LEU A 13 5.67 -92.19 25.98
N ALA A 14 5.86 -92.42 27.27
CA ALA A 14 6.45 -91.47 28.20
C ALA A 14 7.95 -91.38 27.89
N LEU A 15 8.50 -90.18 27.66
CA LEU A 15 9.93 -89.92 27.81
C LEU A 15 10.23 -88.50 28.24
N ALA A 16 10.82 -88.40 29.40
CA ALA A 16 11.84 -87.48 29.87
C ALA A 16 11.60 -85.98 29.74
N LEU A 17 11.19 -85.28 30.81
CA LEU A 17 11.59 -83.93 31.14
C LEU A 17 13.12 -83.82 31.24
N SER A 18 13.74 -83.16 30.26
CA SER A 18 15.04 -82.58 30.40
C SER A 18 14.85 -81.06 30.41
N GLY A 19 14.90 -80.47 31.57
CA GLY A 19 14.95 -79.04 31.75
C GLY A 19 16.23 -78.46 31.21
N CYS A 20 16.14 -77.69 30.11
CA CYS A 20 17.13 -76.66 29.76
C CYS A 20 16.61 -75.32 30.26
N GLY A 21 17.07 -74.93 31.41
CA GLY A 21 16.91 -73.56 31.88
C GLY A 21 17.83 -72.66 31.04
N ASP A 22 17.26 -72.09 29.97
CA ASP A 22 17.90 -70.96 29.32
C ASP A 22 17.87 -69.77 30.27
N LYS A 23 18.98 -69.62 31.03
CA LYS A 23 19.31 -68.31 31.60
C LYS A 23 19.52 -67.34 30.43
N HIS A 24 18.44 -66.64 30.02
CA HIS A 24 18.63 -65.44 29.23
C HIS A 24 19.55 -64.53 30.05
N PRO A 25 20.72 -64.12 29.52
CA PRO A 25 21.48 -63.10 30.17
C PRO A 25 20.60 -61.84 30.24
N PRO A 26 20.61 -61.11 31.35
CA PRO A 26 19.85 -59.85 31.41
C PRO A 26 20.23 -59.01 30.19
N ALA A 27 19.21 -58.68 29.38
CA ALA A 27 19.42 -57.81 28.19
C ALA A 27 20.28 -56.65 28.66
N ALA A 28 21.50 -56.53 28.13
CA ALA A 28 22.36 -55.40 28.44
C ALA A 28 21.51 -54.13 28.21
N ALA A 29 21.35 -53.31 29.22
CA ALA A 29 20.59 -52.10 29.14
C ALA A 29 21.12 -51.34 27.94
N ALA A 30 20.31 -51.22 26.87
CA ALA A 30 20.71 -50.55 25.64
C ALA A 30 21.26 -49.18 26.02
N ALA A 31 22.41 -48.84 25.56
CA ALA A 31 23.04 -47.56 25.87
C ALA A 31 22.06 -46.43 25.51
N PRO A 32 21.94 -45.40 26.35
CA PRO A 32 21.01 -44.32 26.08
C PRO A 32 21.22 -43.75 24.68
N PRO A 33 20.18 -43.55 23.89
CA PRO A 33 20.30 -43.07 22.51
C PRO A 33 20.97 -41.71 22.45
N ALA A 34 21.91 -41.55 21.50
CA ALA A 34 22.58 -40.27 21.29
C ALA A 34 21.62 -39.27 20.62
N VAL A 35 21.57 -38.06 21.15
CA VAL A 35 20.80 -36.93 20.61
C VAL A 35 21.66 -35.68 20.56
N THR A 36 21.45 -34.82 19.55
CA THR A 36 22.17 -33.55 19.46
C THR A 36 21.41 -32.48 20.22
N VAL A 37 22.09 -31.80 21.13
CA VAL A 37 21.50 -30.73 21.94
C VAL A 37 22.19 -29.39 21.72
N ALA A 38 21.44 -28.31 21.76
CA ALA A 38 21.98 -26.95 21.70
C ALA A 38 21.21 -26.03 22.67
N GLN A 39 21.79 -24.90 23.00
CA GLN A 39 21.05 -23.84 23.69
C GLN A 39 20.23 -23.02 22.66
N PRO A 40 19.01 -22.57 23.00
CA PRO A 40 18.26 -21.61 22.18
C PRO A 40 19.10 -20.38 21.91
N LEU A 41 19.06 -19.85 20.68
CA LEU A 41 19.81 -18.67 20.29
C LEU A 41 19.11 -17.40 20.77
N PRO A 42 19.63 -16.65 21.75
CA PRO A 42 19.03 -15.38 22.14
C PRO A 42 19.34 -14.31 21.09
N ARG A 43 18.31 -13.60 20.64
CA ARG A 43 18.47 -12.51 19.66
C ARG A 43 17.38 -11.46 19.83
N LYS A 44 17.74 -10.20 19.58
CA LYS A 44 16.78 -9.14 19.44
C LYS A 44 16.17 -9.21 18.07
N ILE A 45 14.83 -9.20 18.01
CA ILE A 45 14.07 -9.30 16.78
C ILE A 45 12.92 -8.31 16.77
N VAL A 46 12.37 -8.10 15.60
CA VAL A 46 11.10 -7.41 15.38
C VAL A 46 10.16 -8.34 14.60
N ASP A 47 8.89 -8.31 14.93
CA ASP A 47 7.87 -9.00 14.13
C ASP A 47 7.49 -8.15 12.92
N TRP A 48 7.26 -8.82 11.79
CA TRP A 48 6.73 -8.21 10.58
C TRP A 48 5.36 -8.80 10.29
N ASP A 49 4.40 -7.91 10.01
CA ASP A 49 3.08 -8.32 9.53
C ASP A 49 3.00 -8.11 8.03
N GLU A 50 2.49 -9.11 7.31
CA GLU A 50 2.35 -9.08 5.86
C GLU A 50 0.91 -8.76 5.47
N PHE A 51 0.76 -7.81 4.54
CA PHE A 51 -0.50 -7.42 3.95
C PHE A 51 -0.44 -7.56 2.44
N THR A 52 -1.52 -8.03 1.84
CA THR A 52 -1.70 -7.99 0.39
C THR A 52 -2.38 -6.68 0.02
N GLY A 53 -1.90 -6.04 -1.04
CA GLY A 53 -2.44 -4.78 -1.51
C GLY A 53 -2.16 -4.55 -2.99
N ARG A 54 -2.43 -3.34 -3.44
CA ARG A 54 -2.21 -2.93 -4.82
C ARG A 54 -1.54 -1.56 -4.91
N PHE A 55 -0.86 -1.35 -6.01
CA PHE A 55 -0.29 -0.04 -6.31
C PHE A 55 -1.36 0.89 -6.88
N GLU A 56 -1.34 2.15 -6.46
CA GLU A 56 -2.21 3.22 -6.95
C GLU A 56 -1.37 4.45 -7.29
N ALA A 57 -1.76 5.18 -8.33
CA ALA A 57 -1.11 6.44 -8.64
C ALA A 57 -1.37 7.48 -7.52
N VAL A 58 -0.37 8.33 -7.24
CA VAL A 58 -0.55 9.44 -6.29
C VAL A 58 -1.61 10.41 -6.79
N GLN A 59 -1.63 10.67 -8.10
CA GLN A 59 -2.66 11.50 -8.74
C GLN A 59 -3.11 10.82 -10.04
N THR A 60 -4.43 10.85 -10.23
CA THR A 60 -5.08 10.44 -11.49
C THR A 60 -5.94 11.61 -11.95
N VAL A 61 -5.68 12.11 -13.15
CA VAL A 61 -6.40 13.25 -13.71
C VAL A 61 -7.06 12.85 -15.02
N GLU A 62 -8.37 13.00 -15.07
CA GLU A 62 -9.16 12.88 -16.28
C GLU A 62 -9.12 14.22 -17.04
N LEU A 63 -8.55 14.22 -18.22
CA LEU A 63 -8.57 15.38 -19.11
C LEU A 63 -9.94 15.45 -19.80
N ARG A 64 -10.69 16.49 -19.50
CA ARG A 64 -12.00 16.76 -20.07
C ARG A 64 -12.02 18.11 -20.76
N ALA A 65 -12.78 18.22 -21.86
CA ALA A 65 -12.97 19.47 -22.57
C ALA A 65 -13.72 20.48 -21.70
N ARG A 66 -13.26 21.74 -21.71
CA ARG A 66 -13.94 22.86 -21.04
C ARG A 66 -14.82 23.67 -21.99
N VAL A 67 -14.49 23.64 -23.29
CA VAL A 67 -15.24 24.29 -24.36
C VAL A 67 -15.64 23.26 -25.41
N SER A 68 -16.72 23.54 -26.13
CA SER A 68 -17.25 22.64 -27.17
C SER A 68 -16.72 23.06 -28.55
N GLY A 69 -16.29 22.10 -29.37
CA GLY A 69 -15.78 22.38 -30.71
C GLY A 69 -15.21 21.13 -31.35
N TYR A 70 -14.73 21.23 -32.60
CA TYR A 70 -14.10 20.11 -33.28
C TYR A 70 -12.65 19.93 -32.81
N LEU A 71 -12.24 18.70 -32.56
CA LEU A 71 -10.85 18.39 -32.24
C LEU A 71 -10.00 18.51 -33.50
N GLU A 72 -9.04 19.44 -33.48
CA GLU A 72 -8.19 19.74 -34.65
C GLU A 72 -6.84 18.98 -34.59
N GLN A 73 -6.22 18.90 -33.39
CA GLN A 73 -4.89 18.32 -33.28
C GLN A 73 -4.75 17.52 -31.99
N ILE A 74 -3.94 16.44 -32.07
CA ILE A 74 -3.43 15.68 -30.95
C ILE A 74 -1.89 15.75 -30.97
N LYS A 75 -1.28 16.19 -29.88
CA LYS A 75 0.16 16.51 -29.79
C LYS A 75 0.98 15.49 -29.00
N PHE A 76 0.44 14.35 -28.67
CA PHE A 76 1.11 13.27 -27.94
C PHE A 76 0.89 11.92 -28.62
N ARG A 77 1.63 10.91 -28.17
CA ARG A 77 1.40 9.49 -28.47
C ARG A 77 0.78 8.79 -27.28
N ASP A 78 -0.10 7.84 -27.51
CA ASP A 78 -0.70 7.02 -26.47
C ASP A 78 0.39 6.35 -25.63
N GLY A 79 0.28 6.44 -24.30
CA GLY A 79 1.28 5.92 -23.36
C GLY A 79 2.54 6.77 -23.17
N GLN A 80 2.63 7.96 -23.75
CA GLN A 80 3.78 8.86 -23.62
C GLN A 80 3.90 9.43 -22.20
N LEU A 81 5.14 9.69 -21.78
CA LEU A 81 5.41 10.54 -20.62
C LEU A 81 5.23 12.01 -21.01
N VAL A 82 4.44 12.73 -20.22
CA VAL A 82 4.14 14.16 -20.42
C VAL A 82 4.53 14.95 -19.18
N GLN A 83 4.92 16.20 -19.39
CA GLN A 83 5.21 17.13 -18.32
C GLN A 83 4.03 18.08 -18.09
N LYS A 84 3.94 18.62 -16.88
CA LYS A 84 2.96 19.67 -16.57
C LYS A 84 3.16 20.86 -17.51
N GLY A 85 2.08 21.27 -18.21
CA GLY A 85 2.08 22.36 -19.18
C GLY A 85 2.20 21.92 -20.64
N ASP A 86 2.58 20.66 -20.93
CA ASP A 86 2.64 20.14 -22.30
C ASP A 86 1.29 20.26 -22.99
N LEU A 87 1.30 20.74 -24.25
CA LEU A 87 0.11 20.82 -25.09
C LEU A 87 -0.26 19.44 -25.59
N LEU A 88 -1.47 18.99 -25.30
CA LEU A 88 -1.94 17.64 -25.60
C LEU A 88 -2.98 17.62 -26.71
N PHE A 89 -3.98 18.50 -26.60
CA PHE A 89 -5.06 18.57 -27.59
C PHE A 89 -5.31 20.03 -27.98
N VAL A 90 -5.75 20.23 -29.22
CA VAL A 90 -6.19 21.53 -29.73
C VAL A 90 -7.60 21.37 -30.32
N ILE A 91 -8.55 22.10 -29.77
CA ILE A 91 -9.88 22.29 -30.31
C ILE A 91 -9.80 23.45 -31.31
N ASP A 92 -10.55 23.45 -32.41
CA ASP A 92 -10.55 24.53 -33.42
C ASP A 92 -10.67 25.91 -32.76
N PRO A 93 -9.59 26.72 -32.74
CA PRO A 93 -9.57 27.99 -32.03
C PRO A 93 -10.26 29.14 -32.79
N ARG A 94 -10.52 28.98 -34.10
CA ARG A 94 -10.98 30.05 -35.00
C ARG A 94 -12.28 30.71 -34.55
N PRO A 95 -13.33 29.98 -34.12
CA PRO A 95 -14.55 30.59 -33.62
C PRO A 95 -14.33 31.40 -32.33
N PHE A 96 -13.46 30.90 -31.45
CA PHE A 96 -13.12 31.55 -30.20
C PHE A 96 -12.27 32.81 -30.41
N GLN A 97 -11.33 32.76 -31.36
CA GLN A 97 -10.54 33.94 -31.76
C GLN A 97 -11.46 35.03 -32.30
N ALA A 98 -12.38 34.70 -33.18
CA ALA A 98 -13.33 35.68 -33.73
C ALA A 98 -14.20 36.30 -32.61
N THR A 99 -14.60 35.50 -31.62
CA THR A 99 -15.38 36.01 -30.47
C THR A 99 -14.53 36.93 -29.61
N LEU A 100 -13.29 36.62 -29.35
CA LEU A 100 -12.34 37.47 -28.62
C LEU A 100 -12.09 38.78 -29.36
N ASP A 101 -11.88 38.74 -30.67
CA ASP A 101 -11.61 39.93 -31.50
C ASP A 101 -12.83 40.87 -31.46
N LYS A 102 -14.07 40.35 -31.53
CA LYS A 102 -15.28 41.09 -31.36
C LYS A 102 -15.37 41.74 -29.96
N ALA A 103 -15.10 40.97 -28.91
CA ALA A 103 -15.17 41.50 -27.52
C ALA A 103 -14.12 42.60 -27.29
N ASN A 104 -12.95 42.45 -27.87
CA ASN A 104 -11.90 43.52 -27.83
C ASN A 104 -12.28 44.77 -28.59
N ALA A 105 -12.96 44.67 -29.76
CA ALA A 105 -13.50 45.81 -30.47
C ALA A 105 -14.59 46.54 -29.68
N ASP A 106 -15.49 45.78 -29.05
CA ASP A 106 -16.50 46.33 -28.16
C ASP A 106 -15.88 47.07 -26.96
N LEU A 107 -14.86 46.46 -26.30
CA LEU A 107 -14.12 47.12 -25.24
C LEU A 107 -13.45 48.42 -25.70
N GLN A 108 -12.88 48.43 -26.89
CA GLN A 108 -12.25 49.64 -27.43
C GLN A 108 -13.28 50.70 -27.71
N ARG A 109 -14.45 50.37 -28.21
CA ARG A 109 -15.58 51.29 -28.41
C ARG A 109 -15.98 51.96 -27.10
N GLU A 110 -16.20 51.17 -26.02
CA GLU A 110 -16.59 51.72 -24.73
C GLU A 110 -15.48 52.59 -24.09
N LYS A 111 -14.19 52.20 -24.24
CA LYS A 111 -13.08 53.07 -23.81
C LYS A 111 -13.08 54.44 -24.52
N THR A 112 -13.39 54.47 -25.83
CA THR A 112 -13.49 55.71 -26.58
C THR A 112 -14.65 56.59 -26.08
N ARG A 113 -15.81 55.94 -25.77
CA ARG A 113 -16.98 56.60 -25.19
C ARG A 113 -16.67 57.18 -23.80
N GLN A 114 -15.96 56.45 -22.95
CA GLN A 114 -15.51 56.90 -21.63
C GLN A 114 -14.57 58.10 -21.76
N ALA A 115 -13.60 58.06 -22.68
CA ALA A 115 -12.70 59.18 -22.90
C ALA A 115 -13.44 60.48 -23.29
N LEU A 116 -14.51 60.34 -24.10
CA LEU A 116 -15.41 61.47 -24.40
C LEU A 116 -16.11 61.99 -23.15
N ALA A 117 -16.78 61.11 -22.36
CA ALA A 117 -17.50 61.49 -21.14
C ALA A 117 -16.59 62.14 -20.11
N VAL A 118 -15.37 61.65 -19.90
CA VAL A 118 -14.33 62.28 -19.06
C VAL A 118 -13.99 63.67 -19.52
N SER A 119 -13.81 63.87 -20.86
CA SER A 119 -13.55 65.19 -21.43
C SER A 119 -14.72 66.17 -21.27
N GLU A 120 -15.95 65.69 -21.44
CA GLU A 120 -17.16 66.49 -21.23
C GLU A 120 -17.34 66.89 -19.77
N LEU A 121 -17.16 65.95 -18.80
CA LEU A 121 -17.20 66.22 -17.35
C LEU A 121 -16.14 67.28 -16.97
N LYS A 122 -14.91 67.13 -17.47
CA LYS A 122 -13.82 68.12 -17.23
C LYS A 122 -14.21 69.51 -17.72
N ARG A 123 -14.82 69.62 -18.90
CA ARG A 123 -15.32 70.87 -19.45
C ARG A 123 -16.47 71.46 -18.62
N ALA A 124 -17.43 70.60 -18.22
CA ALA A 124 -18.54 70.99 -17.35
C ALA A 124 -18.05 71.52 -15.99
N ALA A 125 -17.03 70.92 -15.38
CA ALA A 125 -16.42 71.37 -14.13
C ALA A 125 -15.85 72.82 -14.29
N GLN A 126 -15.22 73.13 -15.41
CA GLN A 126 -14.71 74.50 -15.68
C GLN A 126 -15.83 75.52 -15.88
N LEU A 127 -16.89 75.15 -16.61
CA LEU A 127 -18.05 75.99 -16.85
C LEU A 127 -18.84 76.23 -15.57
N LEU A 128 -19.00 75.24 -14.70
CA LEU A 128 -19.64 75.37 -13.40
C LEU A 128 -18.87 76.34 -12.49
N ALA A 129 -17.53 76.24 -12.45
CA ALA A 129 -16.69 77.17 -11.71
C ALA A 129 -16.82 78.60 -12.22
N ALA A 130 -17.01 78.76 -13.54
CA ALA A 130 -17.31 80.06 -14.18
C ALA A 130 -18.78 80.48 -14.05
N ARG A 131 -19.67 79.72 -13.37
CA ARG A 131 -21.11 79.89 -13.25
C ARG A 131 -21.86 79.99 -14.61
N ALA A 132 -21.36 79.33 -15.62
CA ALA A 132 -21.89 79.29 -16.98
C ALA A 132 -22.88 78.13 -17.22
N ILE A 133 -22.95 77.14 -16.32
CA ILE A 133 -23.94 76.04 -16.31
C ILE A 133 -24.55 75.83 -14.93
N SER A 134 -25.66 75.05 -14.83
CA SER A 134 -26.30 74.63 -13.57
C SER A 134 -25.58 73.51 -12.89
N GLN A 135 -25.82 73.34 -11.58
CA GLN A 135 -25.34 72.14 -10.84
C GLN A 135 -25.96 70.85 -11.43
N GLU A 136 -27.21 70.88 -11.81
CA GLU A 136 -27.94 69.74 -12.42
C GLU A 136 -27.27 69.28 -13.72
N GLU A 137 -26.83 70.19 -14.55
CA GLU A 137 -26.09 69.79 -15.79
C GLU A 137 -24.76 69.19 -15.50
N TYR A 138 -23.99 69.70 -14.53
CA TYR A 138 -22.77 69.10 -14.07
C TYR A 138 -22.97 67.68 -13.54
N ASP A 139 -24.00 67.49 -12.66
CA ASP A 139 -24.31 66.17 -12.07
C ASP A 139 -24.69 65.17 -13.16
N THR A 140 -25.45 65.63 -14.19
CA THR A 140 -25.78 64.78 -15.34
C THR A 140 -24.50 64.29 -16.08
N ARG A 141 -23.49 65.14 -16.27
CA ARG A 141 -22.22 64.73 -16.90
C ARG A 141 -21.41 63.83 -15.99
N ALA A 142 -21.46 64.05 -14.68
CA ALA A 142 -20.81 63.17 -13.71
C ALA A 142 -21.39 61.77 -13.72
N GLN A 143 -22.74 61.69 -13.79
CA GLN A 143 -23.45 60.40 -13.93
C GLN A 143 -23.08 59.69 -15.25
N ALA A 144 -23.06 60.40 -16.37
CA ALA A 144 -22.67 59.85 -17.66
C ALA A 144 -21.23 59.29 -17.68
N GLU A 145 -20.33 59.97 -16.95
CA GLU A 145 -18.95 59.46 -16.79
C GLU A 145 -18.95 58.15 -15.98
N GLN A 146 -19.66 58.08 -14.85
CA GLN A 146 -19.79 56.85 -14.03
C GLN A 146 -20.41 55.70 -14.83
N GLU A 147 -21.45 55.97 -15.62
CA GLU A 147 -22.08 54.95 -16.50
C GLU A 147 -21.08 54.45 -17.54
N SER A 148 -20.31 55.35 -18.17
CA SER A 148 -19.32 54.94 -19.16
C SER A 148 -18.18 54.14 -18.56
N GLN A 149 -17.76 54.43 -17.31
CA GLN A 149 -16.80 53.65 -16.56
C GLN A 149 -17.31 52.23 -16.29
N ALA A 150 -18.55 52.09 -15.87
CA ALA A 150 -19.20 50.80 -15.65
C ALA A 150 -19.31 49.98 -16.97
N ALA A 151 -19.62 50.65 -18.09
CA ALA A 151 -19.68 50.03 -19.40
C ALA A 151 -18.30 49.48 -19.86
N VAL A 152 -17.23 50.23 -19.64
CA VAL A 152 -15.88 49.74 -19.88
C VAL A 152 -15.54 48.51 -19.00
N ALA A 153 -15.89 48.55 -17.74
CA ALA A 153 -15.64 47.40 -16.84
C ALA A 153 -16.39 46.14 -17.31
N SER A 154 -17.64 46.29 -17.75
CA SER A 154 -18.45 45.19 -18.31
C SER A 154 -17.85 44.65 -19.60
N ALA A 155 -17.48 45.49 -20.55
CA ALA A 155 -16.85 45.07 -21.81
C ALA A 155 -15.46 44.40 -21.58
N ALA A 156 -14.68 44.91 -20.61
CA ALA A 156 -13.41 44.29 -20.22
C ALA A 156 -13.62 42.87 -19.61
N ALA A 157 -14.69 42.67 -18.84
CA ALA A 157 -15.05 41.35 -18.32
C ALA A 157 -15.44 40.38 -19.46
N ALA A 158 -16.24 40.83 -20.43
CA ALA A 158 -16.60 40.05 -21.61
C ALA A 158 -15.36 39.65 -22.44
N ALA A 159 -14.43 40.57 -22.67
CA ALA A 159 -13.18 40.28 -23.37
C ALA A 159 -12.30 39.23 -22.61
N ARG A 160 -12.21 39.32 -21.27
CA ARG A 160 -11.52 38.31 -20.45
C ARG A 160 -12.17 36.94 -20.54
N SER A 161 -13.53 36.88 -20.53
CA SER A 161 -14.24 35.60 -20.70
C SER A 161 -13.93 34.96 -22.04
N ALA A 162 -13.99 35.72 -23.13
CA ALA A 162 -13.67 35.24 -24.47
C ALA A 162 -12.19 34.79 -24.61
N ALA A 163 -11.26 35.48 -23.92
CA ALA A 163 -9.86 35.08 -23.87
C ALA A 163 -9.65 33.76 -23.13
N LEU A 164 -10.37 33.52 -22.02
CA LEU A 164 -10.33 32.23 -21.31
C LEU A 164 -10.91 31.10 -22.15
N ASP A 165 -12.01 31.34 -22.88
CA ASP A 165 -12.58 30.32 -23.76
C ASP A 165 -11.61 29.95 -24.89
N LEU A 166 -10.87 30.91 -25.43
CA LEU A 166 -9.81 30.64 -26.39
C LEU A 166 -8.64 29.89 -25.76
N GLU A 167 -8.24 30.22 -24.54
CA GLU A 167 -7.20 29.48 -23.80
C GLU A 167 -7.61 28.02 -23.62
N PHE A 168 -8.88 27.76 -23.29
CA PHE A 168 -9.41 26.41 -23.07
C PHE A 168 -9.49 25.57 -24.34
N THR A 169 -9.32 26.14 -25.54
CA THR A 169 -9.13 25.36 -26.76
C THR A 169 -7.79 24.61 -26.78
N GLN A 170 -6.80 25.10 -26.02
CA GLN A 170 -5.49 24.48 -25.88
C GLN A 170 -5.45 23.66 -24.59
N ILE A 171 -5.68 22.37 -24.69
CA ILE A 171 -5.73 21.49 -23.53
C ILE A 171 -4.31 21.02 -23.20
N ARG A 172 -3.83 21.47 -22.01
CA ARG A 172 -2.49 21.20 -21.50
C ARG A 172 -2.54 20.22 -20.33
N SER A 173 -1.44 19.49 -20.12
CA SER A 173 -1.30 18.59 -18.97
C SER A 173 -1.26 19.38 -17.65
N PRO A 174 -2.14 19.10 -16.69
CA PRO A 174 -2.11 19.73 -15.37
C PRO A 174 -1.05 19.14 -14.44
N ILE A 175 -0.57 17.92 -14.73
CA ILE A 175 0.40 17.17 -13.94
C ILE A 175 1.47 16.54 -14.85
N SER A 176 2.63 16.21 -14.28
CA SER A 176 3.59 15.34 -14.96
C SER A 176 3.24 13.87 -14.68
N GLY A 177 3.31 13.02 -15.72
CA GLY A 177 2.96 11.60 -15.58
C GLY A 177 2.87 10.89 -16.92
N ARG A 178 2.29 9.70 -16.93
CA ARG A 178 2.03 8.95 -18.16
C ARG A 178 0.59 9.18 -18.62
N ILE A 179 0.42 9.61 -19.86
CA ILE A 179 -0.91 9.73 -20.47
C ILE A 179 -1.35 8.36 -20.98
N GLY A 180 -2.62 8.03 -20.77
CA GLY A 180 -3.24 6.83 -21.33
C GLY A 180 -3.54 6.97 -22.83
N ASP A 181 -4.39 6.07 -23.32
CA ASP A 181 -4.92 6.15 -24.67
C ASP A 181 -5.88 7.33 -24.83
N ARG A 182 -5.87 7.94 -26.03
CA ARG A 182 -6.87 8.94 -26.39
C ARG A 182 -8.25 8.30 -26.50
N LYS A 183 -9.27 8.98 -26.00
CA LYS A 183 -10.67 8.53 -26.06
C LYS A 183 -11.45 9.11 -27.22
N ILE A 184 -10.82 9.98 -28.01
CA ILE A 184 -11.43 10.70 -29.12
C ILE A 184 -10.39 10.96 -30.21
N ASP A 185 -10.85 10.99 -31.47
CA ASP A 185 -10.00 11.21 -32.65
C ASP A 185 -10.20 12.61 -33.26
N ILE A 186 -9.22 13.03 -34.05
CA ILE A 186 -9.26 14.29 -34.81
C ILE A 186 -10.50 14.32 -35.70
N GLY A 187 -11.15 15.49 -35.77
CA GLY A 187 -12.37 15.70 -36.54
C GLY A 187 -13.68 15.42 -35.79
N ASN A 188 -13.61 14.82 -34.61
CA ASN A 188 -14.80 14.62 -33.77
C ASN A 188 -15.20 15.88 -33.03
N LEU A 189 -16.51 16.04 -32.81
CA LEU A 189 -17.03 17.10 -31.96
C LEU A 189 -16.87 16.70 -30.49
N VAL A 190 -16.23 17.57 -29.70
CA VAL A 190 -16.15 17.47 -28.25
C VAL A 190 -17.14 18.41 -27.59
N SER A 191 -17.74 17.99 -26.49
CA SER A 191 -18.62 18.78 -25.65
C SER A 191 -17.90 19.21 -24.39
N GLY A 192 -17.94 20.51 -24.08
CA GLY A 192 -17.31 21.09 -22.89
C GLY A 192 -18.29 21.82 -22.00
N GLY A 193 -17.83 22.24 -20.82
CA GLY A 193 -18.56 23.13 -19.92
C GLY A 193 -19.71 22.50 -19.13
N SER A 194 -19.88 21.18 -19.14
CA SER A 194 -20.94 20.46 -18.41
C SER A 194 -20.40 19.28 -17.60
N ALA A 195 -21.22 18.71 -16.70
CA ALA A 195 -20.92 17.49 -15.97
C ALA A 195 -20.66 16.27 -16.89
N GLN A 196 -21.20 16.31 -18.11
CA GLN A 196 -21.03 15.27 -19.13
C GLN A 196 -19.99 15.67 -20.19
N SER A 197 -19.03 16.55 -19.85
CA SER A 197 -17.97 16.95 -20.77
C SER A 197 -17.18 15.73 -21.28
N THR A 198 -16.79 15.78 -22.56
CA THR A 198 -16.09 14.68 -23.22
C THR A 198 -14.75 14.38 -22.52
N LEU A 199 -14.55 13.12 -22.11
CA LEU A 199 -13.28 12.62 -21.63
C LEU A 199 -12.34 12.45 -22.83
N LEU A 200 -11.16 13.06 -22.75
CA LEU A 200 -10.17 13.05 -23.84
C LEU A 200 -9.06 12.03 -23.59
N ALA A 201 -8.49 12.01 -22.39
CA ALA A 201 -7.48 11.07 -21.94
C ALA A 201 -7.39 11.08 -20.39
N THR A 202 -6.66 10.12 -19.83
CA THR A 202 -6.34 10.09 -18.40
C THR A 202 -4.82 10.17 -18.23
N ILE A 203 -4.37 10.97 -17.26
CA ILE A 203 -2.95 11.05 -16.89
C ILE A 203 -2.78 10.53 -15.48
N VAL A 204 -1.79 9.66 -15.27
CA VAL A 204 -1.45 9.11 -13.95
C VAL A 204 0.00 9.47 -13.60
N THR A 205 0.22 9.88 -12.35
CA THR A 205 1.59 10.03 -11.83
C THR A 205 2.24 8.67 -11.65
N ARG A 206 3.57 8.60 -11.75
CA ARG A 206 4.33 7.36 -11.72
C ARG A 206 5.31 7.26 -10.56
N ASP A 207 5.95 8.35 -10.19
CA ASP A 207 6.91 8.42 -9.09
C ASP A 207 6.60 9.65 -8.22
N PRO A 208 6.43 9.45 -6.91
CA PRO A 208 6.27 8.18 -6.23
C PRO A 208 4.95 7.47 -6.56
N ILE A 209 4.79 6.21 -6.12
CA ILE A 209 3.55 5.45 -6.24
C ILE A 209 3.05 5.06 -4.85
N TYR A 210 1.74 4.98 -4.67
CA TYR A 210 1.13 4.49 -3.45
C TYR A 210 1.00 2.97 -3.47
N PHE A 211 1.15 2.35 -2.32
CA PHE A 211 0.73 0.99 -2.07
C PHE A 211 -0.41 1.01 -1.05
N VAL A 212 -1.59 0.56 -1.45
CA VAL A 212 -2.81 0.57 -0.63
C VAL A 212 -3.14 -0.86 -0.22
N PHE A 213 -3.43 -1.04 1.05
CA PHE A 213 -3.77 -2.34 1.63
C PHE A 213 -4.80 -2.18 2.74
N ASP A 214 -5.49 -3.27 3.05
CA ASP A 214 -6.46 -3.32 4.14
C ASP A 214 -5.94 -4.21 5.26
N GLY A 215 -5.87 -3.66 6.47
CA GLY A 215 -5.51 -4.37 7.70
C GLY A 215 -6.76 -4.74 8.50
N SER A 216 -6.70 -5.83 9.28
CA SER A 216 -7.80 -6.22 10.15
C SER A 216 -7.99 -5.27 11.34
N GLU A 217 -9.19 -5.20 11.91
CA GLU A 217 -9.44 -4.50 13.16
C GLU A 217 -8.53 -4.98 14.29
N ALA A 218 -8.26 -6.29 14.35
CA ALA A 218 -7.39 -6.88 15.36
C ALA A 218 -5.95 -6.34 15.26
N ASP A 219 -5.40 -6.21 14.05
CA ASP A 219 -4.09 -5.62 13.81
C ASP A 219 -4.06 -4.16 14.20
N TYR A 220 -5.10 -3.41 13.82
CA TYR A 220 -5.24 -2.00 14.17
C TYR A 220 -5.26 -1.79 15.69
N LEU A 221 -6.06 -2.57 16.42
CA LEU A 221 -6.12 -2.49 17.89
C LEU A 221 -4.79 -2.87 18.54
N ARG A 222 -4.11 -3.88 18.01
CA ARG A 222 -2.77 -4.28 18.47
C ARG A 222 -1.76 -3.15 18.29
N TYR A 223 -1.72 -2.54 17.10
CA TYR A 223 -0.81 -1.41 16.84
C TYR A 223 -1.09 -0.19 17.71
N ASN A 224 -2.36 0.09 18.01
CA ASN A 224 -2.71 1.18 18.92
C ASN A 224 -2.23 0.90 20.35
N ARG A 225 -2.35 -0.34 20.84
CA ARG A 225 -1.83 -0.71 22.18
C ARG A 225 -0.32 -0.56 22.24
N LEU A 226 0.41 -1.08 21.23
CA LEU A 226 1.87 -0.93 21.14
C LEU A 226 2.31 0.55 21.07
N ALA A 227 1.50 1.40 20.43
CA ALA A 227 1.76 2.83 20.40
C ALA A 227 1.53 3.51 21.74
N LEU A 228 0.47 3.16 22.48
CA LEU A 228 0.20 3.66 23.83
C LEU A 228 1.26 3.21 24.83
N GLU A 229 1.80 2.01 24.67
CA GLU A 229 2.89 1.48 25.48
C GLU A 229 4.27 2.07 25.11
N GLY A 230 4.34 2.89 24.06
CA GLY A 230 5.60 3.48 23.57
C GLY A 230 6.56 2.50 22.91
N VAL A 231 6.13 1.26 22.66
CA VAL A 231 6.94 0.18 22.07
C VAL A 231 7.10 0.36 20.55
N ARG A 232 6.07 0.89 19.88
CA ARG A 232 6.05 1.16 18.44
C ARG A 232 5.36 2.49 18.19
N ALA A 233 5.94 3.34 17.33
CA ALA A 233 5.27 4.58 16.95
C ALA A 233 4.01 4.29 16.14
N SER A 234 2.94 5.07 16.38
CA SER A 234 1.73 5.03 15.53
C SER A 234 2.08 5.44 14.10
N SER A 235 1.61 4.67 13.10
CA SER A 235 1.77 5.04 11.69
C SER A 235 0.92 6.26 11.27
N ARG A 236 0.09 6.80 12.16
CA ARG A 236 -0.63 8.06 11.96
C ARG A 236 0.25 9.28 12.26
N ASP A 237 1.19 9.12 13.20
CA ASP A 237 1.99 10.23 13.73
C ASP A 237 3.43 10.20 13.20
N LYS A 238 3.90 9.01 12.82
CA LYS A 238 5.26 8.81 12.32
C LYS A 238 5.26 7.82 11.15
N ALA A 239 6.04 8.13 10.12
CA ALA A 239 6.26 7.25 8.99
C ALA A 239 7.02 5.98 9.43
N ASN A 240 6.32 4.86 9.59
CA ASN A 240 6.96 3.57 9.84
C ASN A 240 7.48 2.99 8.53
N PRO A 241 8.68 2.39 8.54
CA PRO A 241 9.23 1.77 7.35
C PRO A 241 8.39 0.56 6.92
N VAL A 242 8.27 0.41 5.61
CA VAL A 242 7.64 -0.75 4.98
C VAL A 242 8.54 -1.30 3.90
N PHE A 243 8.38 -2.59 3.62
CA PHE A 243 9.02 -3.22 2.49
C PHE A 243 7.96 -3.87 1.62
N VAL A 244 8.14 -3.75 0.32
CA VAL A 244 7.18 -4.28 -0.65
C VAL A 244 7.89 -5.25 -1.58
N ARG A 245 7.18 -6.34 -1.94
CA ARG A 245 7.57 -7.26 -2.99
C ARG A 245 6.41 -7.52 -3.94
N LEU A 246 6.70 -7.79 -5.19
CA LEU A 246 5.73 -8.21 -6.17
C LEU A 246 5.38 -9.70 -5.99
N MET A 247 4.34 -10.15 -6.68
CA MET A 247 3.86 -11.53 -6.53
C MET A 247 4.83 -12.58 -7.09
N ASP A 248 5.71 -12.19 -7.99
CA ASP A 248 6.77 -13.03 -8.61
C ASP A 248 8.13 -12.88 -7.91
N GLU A 249 8.26 -11.97 -6.93
CA GLU A 249 9.49 -11.75 -6.17
C GLU A 249 9.47 -12.58 -4.87
N THR A 250 10.64 -13.11 -4.50
CA THR A 250 10.82 -13.84 -3.23
C THR A 250 11.44 -12.97 -2.14
N THR A 251 12.09 -11.86 -2.52
CA THR A 251 12.81 -10.96 -1.62
C THR A 251 12.10 -9.60 -1.50
N TRP A 252 12.33 -8.91 -0.38
CA TRP A 252 11.76 -7.61 -0.07
C TRP A 252 12.69 -6.49 -0.57
N THR A 253 12.62 -6.17 -1.84
CA THR A 253 13.58 -5.28 -2.50
C THR A 253 13.18 -3.81 -2.47
N ARG A 254 11.88 -3.50 -2.37
CA ARG A 254 11.38 -2.12 -2.44
C ARG A 254 11.06 -1.59 -1.06
N LYS A 255 11.80 -0.56 -0.66
CA LYS A 255 11.59 0.13 0.62
C LYS A 255 10.68 1.35 0.40
N GLY A 256 9.76 1.54 1.34
CA GLY A 256 8.89 2.70 1.42
C GLY A 256 8.56 3.06 2.86
N GLU A 257 7.61 3.94 3.04
CA GLU A 257 7.18 4.43 4.34
C GLU A 257 5.66 4.54 4.39
N MET A 258 5.08 4.28 5.56
CA MET A 258 3.66 4.54 5.80
C MET A 258 3.38 6.04 5.67
N ASP A 259 2.34 6.37 4.92
CA ASP A 259 1.90 7.73 4.64
C ASP A 259 0.54 8.03 5.29
N PHE A 260 -0.33 7.02 5.32
CA PHE A 260 -1.70 7.23 5.76
C PHE A 260 -2.30 5.96 6.37
N VAL A 261 -3.11 6.16 7.41
CA VAL A 261 -4.02 5.16 7.98
C VAL A 261 -5.38 5.80 8.11
N ASP A 262 -6.41 5.18 7.57
CA ASP A 262 -7.77 5.74 7.58
C ASP A 262 -8.24 6.07 9.00
N ASN A 263 -9.13 7.05 9.11
CA ASN A 263 -9.72 7.48 10.37
C ASN A 263 -10.90 6.62 10.82
N ARG A 264 -11.41 5.75 9.96
CA ARG A 264 -12.58 4.90 10.16
C ARG A 264 -12.33 3.49 9.65
N LEU A 265 -12.82 2.49 10.40
CA LEU A 265 -12.92 1.13 9.90
C LEU A 265 -14.11 1.01 8.94
N ASP A 266 -13.99 0.16 7.95
CA ASP A 266 -15.12 -0.24 7.13
C ASP A 266 -15.96 -1.27 7.90
N PRO A 267 -17.21 -0.93 8.28
CA PRO A 267 -18.03 -1.81 9.10
C PRO A 267 -18.51 -3.07 8.36
N SER A 268 -18.43 -3.08 7.03
CA SER A 268 -18.85 -4.23 6.23
C SER A 268 -17.78 -5.32 6.17
N SER A 269 -16.51 -4.96 6.22
CA SER A 269 -15.38 -5.88 6.13
C SER A 269 -14.60 -6.02 7.44
N GLY A 270 -14.80 -5.12 8.43
CA GLY A 270 -13.99 -5.08 9.66
C GLY A 270 -12.52 -4.74 9.39
N THR A 271 -12.25 -3.97 8.34
CA THR A 271 -10.88 -3.62 7.97
C THR A 271 -10.63 -2.11 8.03
N ILE A 272 -9.38 -1.75 8.11
CA ILE A 272 -8.91 -0.37 8.03
C ILE A 272 -7.92 -0.23 6.86
N ARG A 273 -8.10 0.81 6.07
CA ARG A 273 -7.21 1.08 4.94
C ARG A 273 -5.93 1.73 5.42
N GLY A 274 -4.80 1.13 5.01
CA GLY A 274 -3.46 1.67 5.11
C GLY A 274 -2.90 2.04 3.75
N ARG A 275 -2.02 3.05 3.72
CA ARG A 275 -1.33 3.49 2.52
C ARG A 275 0.14 3.75 2.83
N ALA A 276 1.01 3.31 1.93
CA ALA A 276 2.44 3.59 1.97
C ALA A 276 2.89 4.28 0.69
N VAL A 277 3.92 5.10 0.79
CA VAL A 277 4.60 5.74 -0.35
C VAL A 277 5.82 4.91 -0.73
N ILE A 278 5.92 4.54 -2.00
CA ILE A 278 7.01 3.74 -2.54
C ILE A 278 7.68 4.53 -3.68
N PRO A 279 8.99 4.75 -3.63
CA PRO A 279 9.73 5.30 -4.77
C PRO A 279 9.63 4.38 -6.00
N ASN A 280 9.42 4.97 -7.18
CA ASN A 280 9.25 4.24 -8.45
C ASN A 280 10.08 4.90 -9.56
N LYS A 281 11.36 5.18 -9.28
CA LYS A 281 12.27 5.88 -10.19
C LYS A 281 12.54 5.14 -11.50
N ASP A 282 12.46 3.81 -11.46
CA ASP A 282 12.63 2.92 -12.60
C ASP A 282 11.36 2.80 -13.47
N ASP A 283 10.27 3.45 -13.07
CA ASP A 283 8.96 3.42 -13.73
C ASP A 283 8.39 1.98 -13.93
N PHE A 284 8.88 1.03 -13.11
CA PHE A 284 8.53 -0.39 -13.23
C PHE A 284 7.14 -0.68 -12.64
N LEU A 285 6.83 -0.09 -11.47
CA LEU A 285 5.56 -0.30 -10.79
C LEU A 285 4.44 0.44 -11.51
N GLN A 286 3.38 -0.28 -11.84
CA GLN A 286 2.20 0.29 -12.50
C GLN A 286 1.00 0.32 -11.56
N PRO A 287 0.18 1.39 -11.59
CA PRO A 287 -1.09 1.40 -10.89
C PRO A 287 -1.95 0.20 -11.28
N GLY A 288 -2.57 -0.46 -10.29
CA GLY A 288 -3.35 -1.68 -10.47
C GLY A 288 -2.58 -2.99 -10.24
N THR A 289 -1.25 -2.98 -10.24
CA THR A 289 -0.44 -4.16 -9.93
C THR A 289 -0.60 -4.56 -8.46
N PHE A 290 -0.69 -5.85 -8.19
CA PHE A 290 -0.75 -6.40 -6.83
C PHE A 290 0.65 -6.69 -6.30
N GLY A 291 0.76 -6.64 -4.97
CA GLY A 291 1.98 -6.97 -4.25
C GLY A 291 1.70 -7.36 -2.81
N ARG A 292 2.78 -7.64 -2.08
CA ARG A 292 2.74 -7.81 -0.63
C ARG A 292 3.58 -6.73 0.02
N LEU A 293 3.09 -6.22 1.13
CA LEU A 293 3.76 -5.26 1.98
C LEU A 293 4.02 -5.91 3.32
N ARG A 294 5.22 -5.77 3.86
CA ARG A 294 5.50 -6.04 5.27
C ARG A 294 5.66 -4.72 6.03
N LEU A 295 4.94 -4.65 7.15
CA LEU A 295 4.96 -3.53 8.09
C LEU A 295 5.48 -4.01 9.42
N LEU A 296 6.21 -3.15 10.12
CA LEU A 296 6.70 -3.42 11.47
C LEU A 296 5.53 -3.75 12.41
N GLY A 297 5.46 -5.00 12.86
CA GLY A 297 4.38 -5.55 13.66
C GLY A 297 4.57 -5.43 15.17
N SER A 298 5.83 -5.25 15.62
CA SER A 298 6.19 -5.09 17.04
C SER A 298 7.27 -4.03 17.22
N GLY A 299 7.60 -3.71 18.46
CA GLY A 299 8.90 -3.13 18.80
C GLY A 299 10.00 -4.18 18.77
N GLU A 300 11.24 -3.77 19.01
CA GLU A 300 12.36 -4.69 19.23
C GLU A 300 12.19 -5.38 20.59
N TYR A 301 12.32 -6.71 20.62
CA TYR A 301 12.24 -7.50 21.85
C TYR A 301 13.24 -8.66 21.84
N ASP A 302 13.65 -9.10 23.04
CA ASP A 302 14.52 -10.25 23.18
C ASP A 302 13.72 -11.54 22.96
N ALA A 303 14.20 -12.40 22.08
CA ALA A 303 13.56 -13.66 21.74
C ALA A 303 14.56 -14.82 21.76
N LEU A 304 14.05 -16.00 21.99
CA LEU A 304 14.81 -17.26 21.83
C LEU A 304 14.43 -17.88 20.50
N LEU A 305 15.44 -18.16 19.69
CA LEU A 305 15.28 -18.78 18.37
C LEU A 305 15.67 -20.25 18.44
N VAL A 306 14.83 -21.11 17.85
CA VAL A 306 15.05 -22.56 17.78
C VAL A 306 14.81 -23.06 16.36
N PRO A 307 15.47 -24.12 15.89
CA PRO A 307 15.14 -24.76 14.63
C PRO A 307 13.70 -25.28 14.65
N ASP A 308 12.96 -25.15 13.55
CA ASP A 308 11.58 -25.64 13.46
C ASP A 308 11.49 -27.15 13.67
N GLU A 309 12.57 -27.86 13.31
CA GLU A 309 12.72 -29.32 13.51
C GLU A 309 12.82 -29.73 14.99
N ALA A 310 13.18 -28.82 15.90
CA ALA A 310 13.23 -29.08 17.35
C ALA A 310 11.86 -29.01 18.02
N ILE A 311 10.82 -28.62 17.29
CA ILE A 311 9.47 -28.42 17.80
C ILE A 311 8.64 -29.65 17.50
N ALA A 312 8.10 -30.25 18.55
CA ALA A 312 7.13 -31.34 18.45
C ALA A 312 5.71 -30.86 18.78
N SER A 313 4.74 -31.66 18.43
CA SER A 313 3.33 -31.42 18.82
C SER A 313 2.89 -32.52 19.78
N ASP A 314 2.36 -32.11 20.91
CA ASP A 314 1.70 -32.99 21.86
C ASP A 314 0.24 -32.58 21.98
N GLN A 315 -0.65 -33.36 21.38
CA GLN A 315 -2.07 -33.02 21.23
C GLN A 315 -2.31 -31.59 20.72
N SER A 316 -2.75 -30.70 21.57
CA SER A 316 -3.05 -29.30 21.25
C SER A 316 -1.90 -28.33 21.52
N HIS A 317 -0.79 -28.80 22.10
CA HIS A 317 0.32 -27.95 22.54
C HIS A 317 1.56 -28.17 21.70
N LYS A 318 2.30 -27.10 21.45
CA LYS A 318 3.66 -27.19 20.91
C LYS A 318 4.64 -27.35 22.05
N ILE A 319 5.55 -28.29 21.90
CA ILE A 319 6.54 -28.62 22.92
C ILE A 319 7.95 -28.65 22.32
N VAL A 320 8.93 -28.37 23.17
CA VAL A 320 10.34 -28.59 22.88
C VAL A 320 10.90 -29.56 23.92
N MET A 321 11.63 -30.58 23.45
CA MET A 321 12.28 -31.54 24.34
C MET A 321 13.57 -30.94 24.88
N THR A 322 13.70 -30.83 26.18
CA THR A 322 14.91 -30.37 26.88
C THR A 322 15.59 -31.56 27.56
N VAL A 323 16.91 -31.46 27.74
CA VAL A 323 17.70 -32.51 28.41
C VAL A 323 18.30 -31.93 29.69
N GLY A 324 17.96 -32.52 30.81
CA GLY A 324 18.51 -32.20 32.12
C GLY A 324 20.00 -32.51 32.22
N GLU A 325 20.63 -32.09 33.32
CA GLU A 325 22.05 -32.40 33.59
C GLU A 325 22.28 -33.88 33.77
N ASP A 326 21.27 -34.61 34.25
CA ASP A 326 21.25 -36.05 34.47
C ASP A 326 20.99 -36.87 33.17
N GLY A 327 20.84 -36.20 32.02
CA GLY A 327 20.49 -36.77 30.73
C GLY A 327 19.02 -37.12 30.54
N THR A 328 18.12 -36.74 31.46
CA THR A 328 16.68 -37.02 31.35
C THR A 328 15.99 -36.04 30.39
N VAL A 329 15.16 -36.57 29.52
CA VAL A 329 14.34 -35.77 28.57
C VAL A 329 13.08 -35.28 29.22
N THR A 330 12.87 -33.94 29.17
CA THR A 330 11.68 -33.29 29.71
C THR A 330 10.98 -32.47 28.64
N PRO A 331 9.69 -32.71 28.33
CA PRO A 331 8.95 -31.87 27.42
C PRO A 331 8.60 -30.52 28.07
N LYS A 332 8.88 -29.41 27.41
CA LYS A 332 8.47 -28.08 27.83
C LYS A 332 7.44 -27.52 26.84
N PRO A 333 6.23 -27.13 27.31
CA PRO A 333 5.26 -26.45 26.48
C PRO A 333 5.80 -25.05 26.09
N VAL A 334 5.63 -24.67 24.84
CA VAL A 334 6.15 -23.41 24.27
C VAL A 334 5.07 -22.67 23.54
N VAL A 335 5.12 -21.32 23.61
CA VAL A 335 4.33 -20.45 22.75
C VAL A 335 5.23 -19.97 21.62
N LEU A 336 4.82 -20.27 20.40
CA LEU A 336 5.60 -19.97 19.20
C LEU A 336 5.23 -18.59 18.64
N GLY A 337 6.20 -17.96 17.99
CA GLY A 337 6.05 -16.79 17.14
C GLY A 337 6.29 -17.10 15.67
N ASN A 338 6.57 -16.05 14.89
CA ASN A 338 6.88 -16.14 13.47
C ASN A 338 8.27 -16.76 13.23
N LEU A 339 8.59 -17.07 11.98
CA LEU A 339 9.96 -17.42 11.58
C LEU A 339 10.80 -16.12 11.49
N ALA A 340 12.00 -16.17 12.06
CA ALA A 340 13.01 -15.14 11.92
C ALA A 340 14.37 -15.81 11.67
N TYR A 341 15.12 -15.32 10.68
CA TYR A 341 16.44 -15.89 10.31
C TYR A 341 16.42 -17.41 10.03
N GLY A 342 15.31 -17.91 9.45
CA GLY A 342 15.13 -19.33 9.20
C GLY A 342 14.84 -20.19 10.44
N LEU A 343 14.72 -19.57 11.62
CA LEU A 343 14.45 -20.22 12.91
C LEU A 343 13.08 -19.79 13.44
N ARG A 344 12.50 -20.61 14.30
CA ARG A 344 11.23 -20.32 14.97
C ARG A 344 11.47 -19.49 16.23
N VAL A 345 10.73 -18.40 16.35
CA VAL A 345 10.69 -17.60 17.57
C VAL A 345 9.91 -18.35 18.65
N VAL A 346 10.47 -18.43 19.85
CA VAL A 346 9.79 -18.91 21.05
C VAL A 346 9.50 -17.72 21.96
N LYS A 347 8.22 -17.39 22.12
CA LYS A 347 7.75 -16.24 22.93
C LYS A 347 7.76 -16.54 24.42
N SER A 348 7.51 -17.80 24.81
CA SER A 348 7.56 -18.25 26.20
C SER A 348 7.71 -19.77 26.29
N GLY A 349 8.14 -20.24 27.48
CA GLY A 349 8.29 -21.67 27.78
C GLY A 349 9.72 -22.17 27.80
N LEU A 350 10.71 -21.41 27.31
CA LEU A 350 12.13 -21.72 27.36
C LEU A 350 12.91 -20.63 28.09
N VAL A 351 14.06 -21.03 28.64
CA VAL A 351 15.08 -20.12 29.17
C VAL A 351 16.38 -20.26 28.36
N PRO A 352 17.24 -19.23 28.31
CA PRO A 352 18.47 -19.26 27.48
C PRO A 352 19.44 -20.40 27.81
N THR A 353 19.38 -20.93 29.05
CA THR A 353 20.24 -22.01 29.54
C THR A 353 19.72 -23.41 29.25
N ASP A 354 18.50 -23.55 28.71
CA ASP A 354 17.93 -24.85 28.38
C ASP A 354 18.75 -25.54 27.30
N ARG A 355 18.97 -26.84 27.47
CA ARG A 355 19.56 -27.69 26.42
C ARG A 355 18.44 -28.36 25.63
N ILE A 356 18.12 -27.83 24.47
CA ILE A 356 17.05 -28.35 23.61
C ILE A 356 17.59 -29.42 22.63
N ILE A 357 16.79 -30.42 22.34
CA ILE A 357 17.12 -31.43 21.34
C ILE A 357 16.88 -30.85 19.94
N ILE A 358 17.90 -30.67 19.14
CA ILE A 358 17.85 -30.18 17.77
C ILE A 358 17.92 -31.29 16.70
N SER A 359 18.37 -32.50 17.10
CA SER A 359 18.35 -33.66 16.21
C SER A 359 18.24 -34.97 17.01
N GLY A 360 17.53 -35.94 16.44
CA GLY A 360 17.29 -37.25 17.12
C GLY A 360 16.02 -37.27 17.96
N LEU A 361 15.06 -36.36 17.75
CA LEU A 361 13.79 -36.26 18.47
C LEU A 361 12.99 -37.57 18.50
N THR A 362 13.02 -38.35 17.44
CA THR A 362 12.31 -39.65 17.36
C THR A 362 12.83 -40.68 18.34
N ARG A 363 14.04 -40.49 18.85
CA ARG A 363 14.70 -41.39 19.85
C ARG A 363 14.51 -40.90 21.28
N ALA A 364 14.10 -39.64 21.46
CA ALA A 364 13.94 -38.97 22.75
C ALA A 364 12.49 -39.12 23.22
N ARG A 365 12.24 -40.07 24.14
CA ARG A 365 10.94 -40.20 24.79
C ARG A 365 10.91 -39.40 26.08
N PRO A 366 9.79 -38.72 26.44
CA PRO A 366 9.65 -38.10 27.74
C PRO A 366 10.00 -39.02 28.89
N GLY A 367 10.83 -38.53 29.84
CA GLY A 367 11.33 -39.33 30.97
C GLY A 367 12.44 -40.32 30.69
N ALA A 368 12.81 -40.56 29.44
CA ALA A 368 13.93 -41.45 29.07
C ALA A 368 15.31 -40.73 29.23
N LYS A 369 16.35 -41.51 29.51
CA LYS A 369 17.71 -41.03 29.49
C LYS A 369 18.30 -41.07 28.09
N VAL A 370 19.00 -39.98 27.71
CA VAL A 370 19.68 -39.83 26.43
C VAL A 370 21.13 -39.42 26.67
N THR A 371 22.02 -39.67 25.67
CA THR A 371 23.38 -39.19 25.68
C THR A 371 23.45 -37.88 24.85
N PRO A 372 23.58 -36.71 25.51
CA PRO A 372 23.62 -35.44 24.78
C PRO A 372 24.97 -35.26 24.07
N GLN A 373 24.89 -34.92 22.78
CA GLN A 373 26.04 -34.47 21.99
C GLN A 373 25.87 -32.97 21.70
N PRO A 374 26.91 -32.16 21.89
CA PRO A 374 26.79 -30.72 21.66
C PRO A 374 26.59 -30.42 20.17
N GLY A 375 25.63 -29.55 19.91
CA GLY A 375 25.35 -28.97 18.59
C GLY A 375 25.30 -27.45 18.65
N THR A 376 25.16 -26.81 17.49
CA THR A 376 25.04 -25.36 17.36
C THR A 376 23.82 -25.01 16.49
N ILE A 377 23.13 -23.93 16.85
CA ILE A 377 22.05 -23.37 16.05
C ILE A 377 22.63 -22.24 15.19
N THR A 378 22.56 -22.39 13.88
CA THR A 378 23.08 -21.40 12.93
C THR A 378 21.89 -20.65 12.29
N PRO A 379 21.78 -19.33 12.48
CA PRO A 379 20.74 -18.56 11.82
C PRO A 379 21.05 -18.37 10.33
N ALA A 380 20.02 -18.35 9.49
CA ALA A 380 20.14 -17.93 8.11
C ALA A 380 20.36 -16.40 8.02
N ALA A 381 20.85 -15.93 6.88
CA ALA A 381 20.88 -14.48 6.61
C ALA A 381 19.46 -13.89 6.64
N GLU A 382 19.34 -12.65 7.07
CA GLU A 382 18.08 -11.92 7.03
C GLU A 382 17.63 -11.76 5.57
N GLN A 383 16.43 -12.24 5.23
CA GLN A 383 15.84 -12.15 3.90
C GLN A 383 14.87 -10.97 3.79
#